data_ffbd7f9b0fb5d339600dae5acef2555e
#
_entry.id   ffbd7f9b0fb5d339600dae5acef2555e
#
_cell.length_a   1.000
_cell.length_b   1.000
_cell.length_c   1.000
_cell.angle_alpha   90.00
_cell.angle_beta   90.00
_cell.angle_gamma   90.00
#
_symmetry.space_group_name_H-M   'P 1'
#
loop_
_entity.id
_entity.type
_entity.pdbx_description
1 polymer ?
#
loop_
_entity_poly.entity_id
_entity_poly.type
_entity_poly.pdbx_seq_one_letter_code
_entity_poly.pdbx_strand_id
1 'polypeptide(L)'
;MRKLNVIIVLLVMLFLTSCEIPTSMKFEHHLNRVENNSENWTDEEWEMSKERYRELLKEYEANYDNMTQEERDAVNKAIGRYNGILMKKGIENLDHSIKKFTDRLPSMFEGFMSAFEEEMEKSEEEIEE
;
A
#
# COMPACT_ATOMS: atom_id res chain seq x y z
N MET A 1 -11.66 -18.83 43.62
CA MET A 1 -11.43 -19.47 42.31
C MET A 1 -12.16 -18.82 41.14
N ARG A 2 -13.40 -18.34 41.30
CA ARG A 2 -14.13 -17.65 40.20
C ARG A 2 -13.48 -16.35 39.75
N LYS A 3 -12.89 -15.57 40.64
CA LYS A 3 -12.19 -14.31 40.31
C LYS A 3 -10.90 -14.54 39.51
N LEU A 4 -10.17 -15.60 39.76
CA LEU A 4 -8.94 -15.96 39.03
C LEU A 4 -9.25 -16.39 37.60
N ASN A 5 -10.35 -17.17 37.40
CA ASN A 5 -10.77 -17.55 36.05
C ASN A 5 -11.23 -16.36 35.20
N VAL A 6 -11.92 -15.39 35.82
CA VAL A 6 -12.33 -14.17 35.13
C VAL A 6 -11.12 -13.32 34.70
N ILE A 7 -10.10 -13.23 35.55
CA ILE A 7 -8.84 -12.51 35.24
C ILE A 7 -8.09 -13.20 34.11
N ILE A 8 -8.03 -14.53 34.11
CA ILE A 8 -7.39 -15.30 33.04
C ILE A 8 -8.13 -15.13 31.72
N VAL A 9 -9.48 -15.17 31.74
CA VAL A 9 -10.31 -14.94 30.53
C VAL A 9 -10.12 -13.51 30.01
N LEU A 10 -10.08 -12.50 30.87
CA LEU A 10 -9.79 -11.12 30.51
C LEU A 10 -8.38 -10.93 29.92
N LEU A 11 -7.38 -11.59 30.49
CA LEU A 11 -6.00 -11.59 29.96
C LEU A 11 -5.93 -12.27 28.60
N VAL A 12 -6.61 -13.40 28.40
CA VAL A 12 -6.68 -14.09 27.11
C VAL A 12 -7.41 -13.23 26.06
N MET A 13 -8.47 -12.53 26.46
CA MET A 13 -9.17 -11.58 25.58
C MET A 13 -8.27 -10.39 25.15
N LEU A 14 -7.41 -9.91 26.04
CA LEU A 14 -6.43 -8.87 25.72
C LEU A 14 -5.34 -9.35 24.75
N PHE A 15 -5.00 -10.63 24.79
CA PHE A 15 -4.07 -11.23 23.82
C PHE A 15 -4.70 -11.50 22.44
N LEU A 16 -6.02 -11.61 22.37
CA LEU A 16 -6.75 -11.81 21.12
C LEU A 16 -7.02 -10.49 20.36
N THR A 17 -6.85 -9.34 20.99
CA THR A 17 -6.79 -8.03 20.29
C THR A 17 -5.39 -7.76 19.71
N SER A 18 -4.70 -8.83 19.35
CA SER A 18 -3.34 -8.79 18.85
C SER A 18 -3.26 -8.24 17.44
N CYS A 19 -2.52 -7.18 17.30
CA CYS A 19 -1.57 -6.95 16.22
C CYS A 19 -2.06 -7.34 14.80
N GLU A 20 -3.19 -6.80 14.35
CA GLU A 20 -3.37 -6.67 12.91
C GLU A 20 -2.36 -5.64 12.42
N ILE A 21 -1.47 -6.06 11.52
CA ILE A 21 -0.54 -5.15 10.86
C ILE A 21 -1.38 -4.11 10.11
N PRO A 22 -1.17 -2.81 10.34
CA PRO A 22 -1.89 -1.77 9.63
C PRO A 22 -1.77 -1.93 8.12
N THR A 23 -2.83 -1.63 7.39
CA THR A 23 -2.86 -1.71 5.92
C THR A 23 -1.73 -0.89 5.29
N SER A 24 -1.43 0.28 5.82
CA SER A 24 -0.31 1.13 5.39
C SER A 24 1.04 0.41 5.46
N MET A 25 1.31 -0.33 6.52
CA MET A 25 2.54 -1.11 6.66
C MET A 25 2.60 -2.30 5.69
N LYS A 26 1.47 -2.91 5.37
CA LYS A 26 1.41 -3.98 4.36
C LYS A 26 1.75 -3.46 2.97
N PHE A 27 1.25 -2.29 2.60
CA PHE A 27 1.61 -1.62 1.35
C PHE A 27 3.10 -1.27 1.30
N GLU A 28 3.62 -0.70 2.36
CA GLU A 28 5.04 -0.34 2.45
C GLU A 28 5.94 -1.57 2.34
N HIS A 29 5.61 -2.65 3.04
CA HIS A 29 6.35 -3.90 2.96
C HIS A 29 6.34 -4.49 1.55
N HIS A 30 5.16 -4.49 0.89
CA HIS A 30 5.05 -4.96 -0.48
C HIS A 30 5.88 -4.10 -1.45
N LEU A 31 5.79 -2.79 -1.32
CA LEU A 31 6.55 -1.85 -2.13
C LEU A 31 8.06 -2.01 -1.95
N ASN A 32 8.54 -2.11 -0.73
CA ASN A 32 9.95 -2.34 -0.43
C ASN A 32 10.47 -3.64 -1.07
N ARG A 33 9.65 -4.69 -1.05
CA ARG A 33 9.98 -5.96 -1.73
C ARG A 33 10.09 -5.77 -3.23
N VAL A 34 9.18 -5.04 -3.84
CA VAL A 34 9.19 -4.73 -5.28
C VAL A 34 10.42 -3.92 -5.63
N GLU A 35 10.71 -2.85 -4.91
CA GLU A 35 11.85 -1.97 -5.16
C GLU A 35 13.20 -2.71 -5.06
N ASN A 36 13.33 -3.58 -4.07
CA ASN A 36 14.60 -4.25 -3.80
C ASN A 36 14.84 -5.50 -4.66
N ASN A 37 13.80 -6.17 -5.13
CA ASN A 37 13.92 -7.50 -5.73
C ASN A 37 13.40 -7.60 -7.16
N SER A 38 12.67 -6.62 -7.67
CA SER A 38 11.93 -6.74 -8.94
C SER A 38 12.79 -6.61 -10.19
N GLU A 39 14.05 -6.24 -10.07
CA GLU A 39 14.93 -6.01 -11.23
C GLU A 39 15.04 -7.24 -12.15
N ASN A 40 15.07 -8.42 -11.56
CA ASN A 40 15.21 -9.69 -12.27
C ASN A 40 13.97 -10.60 -12.19
N TRP A 41 12.82 -10.04 -11.86
CA TRP A 41 11.59 -10.81 -11.78
C TRP A 41 11.12 -11.32 -13.14
N THR A 42 10.63 -12.54 -13.15
CA THR A 42 9.92 -13.15 -14.28
C THR A 42 8.52 -12.53 -14.41
N ASP A 43 7.87 -12.75 -15.55
CA ASP A 43 6.48 -12.33 -15.77
C ASP A 43 5.53 -12.94 -14.73
N GLU A 44 5.77 -14.19 -14.32
CA GLU A 44 5.00 -14.88 -13.28
C GLU A 44 5.16 -14.20 -11.91
N GLU A 45 6.36 -13.78 -11.52
CA GLU A 45 6.62 -13.04 -10.29
C GLU A 45 5.94 -11.67 -10.30
N TRP A 46 5.90 -10.99 -11.45
CA TRP A 46 5.16 -9.76 -11.63
C TRP A 46 3.65 -9.95 -11.50
N GLU A 47 3.09 -11.02 -12.06
CA GLU A 47 1.68 -11.36 -11.89
C GLU A 47 1.32 -11.63 -10.42
N MET A 48 2.16 -12.34 -9.68
CA MET A 48 1.99 -12.56 -8.23
C MET A 48 2.02 -11.25 -7.45
N SER A 49 2.93 -10.33 -7.80
CA SER A 49 3.02 -9.00 -7.19
C SER A 49 1.77 -8.17 -7.46
N LYS A 50 1.26 -8.18 -8.69
CA LYS A 50 0.02 -7.48 -9.06
C LYS A 50 -1.20 -8.05 -8.33
N GLU A 51 -1.28 -9.36 -8.17
CA GLU A 51 -2.35 -10.00 -7.41
C GLU A 51 -2.32 -9.58 -5.92
N ARG A 52 -1.15 -9.57 -5.31
CA ARG A 52 -0.97 -9.08 -3.95
C ARG A 52 -1.38 -7.61 -3.81
N TYR A 53 -1.03 -6.80 -4.79
CA TYR A 53 -1.42 -5.39 -4.83
C TYR A 53 -2.94 -5.21 -4.92
N ARG A 54 -3.64 -6.01 -5.74
CA ARG A 54 -5.12 -6.00 -5.81
C ARG A 54 -5.76 -6.35 -4.48
N GLU A 55 -5.24 -7.34 -3.76
CA GLU A 55 -5.72 -7.70 -2.42
C GLU A 55 -5.55 -6.54 -1.43
N LEU A 56 -4.41 -5.86 -1.45
CA LEU A 56 -4.13 -4.70 -0.61
C LEU A 56 -5.05 -3.52 -0.93
N LEU A 57 -5.37 -3.29 -2.20
CA LEU A 57 -6.35 -2.26 -2.60
C LEU A 57 -7.75 -2.56 -2.08
N LYS A 58 -8.18 -3.80 -2.12
CA LYS A 58 -9.48 -4.22 -1.53
C LYS A 58 -9.50 -4.02 -0.02
N GLU A 59 -8.42 -4.37 0.66
CA GLU A 59 -8.28 -4.14 2.10
C GLU A 59 -8.30 -2.65 2.44
N TYR A 60 -7.63 -1.83 1.65
CA TYR A 60 -7.63 -0.38 1.79
C TYR A 60 -9.04 0.21 1.62
N GLU A 61 -9.77 -0.19 0.59
CA GLU A 61 -11.15 0.22 0.37
C GLU A 61 -12.06 -0.16 1.55
N ALA A 62 -11.91 -1.38 2.07
CA ALA A 62 -12.70 -1.88 3.20
C ALA A 62 -12.42 -1.14 4.52
N ASN A 63 -11.19 -0.72 4.74
CA ASN A 63 -10.75 -0.08 5.99
C ASN A 63 -10.66 1.45 5.90
N TYR A 64 -10.96 2.02 4.75
CA TYR A 64 -10.75 3.45 4.47
C TYR A 64 -11.34 4.38 5.52
N ASP A 65 -12.59 4.17 5.93
CA ASP A 65 -13.30 5.00 6.89
C ASP A 65 -12.72 4.91 8.31
N ASN A 66 -12.05 3.81 8.64
CA ASN A 66 -11.43 3.57 9.94
C ASN A 66 -9.95 4.00 10.01
N MET A 67 -9.37 4.40 8.89
CA MET A 67 -7.98 4.82 8.82
C MET A 67 -7.82 6.30 9.15
N THR A 68 -6.70 6.66 9.76
CA THR A 68 -6.30 8.05 9.95
C THR A 68 -5.90 8.69 8.61
N GLN A 69 -5.90 10.01 8.53
CA GLN A 69 -5.43 10.71 7.34
C GLN A 69 -3.96 10.38 7.02
N GLU A 70 -3.13 10.28 8.05
CA GLU A 70 -1.72 9.89 7.91
C GLU A 70 -1.54 8.50 7.31
N GLU A 71 -2.35 7.52 7.74
CA GLU A 71 -2.36 6.16 7.16
C GLU A 71 -2.82 6.15 5.71
N ARG A 72 -3.85 6.92 5.37
CA ARG A 72 -4.34 7.08 4.00
C ARG A 72 -3.28 7.71 3.09
N ASP A 73 -2.61 8.74 3.56
CA ASP A 73 -1.54 9.41 2.82
C ASP A 73 -0.36 8.46 2.56
N ALA A 74 0.01 7.66 3.55
CA ALA A 74 1.05 6.63 3.40
C ALA A 74 0.68 5.58 2.35
N VAL A 75 -0.57 5.10 2.35
CA VAL A 75 -1.07 4.16 1.33
C VAL A 75 -1.10 4.81 -0.05
N ASN A 76 -1.59 6.04 -0.17
CA ASN A 76 -1.64 6.77 -1.43
C ASN A 76 -0.25 6.97 -2.04
N LYS A 77 0.73 7.29 -1.21
CA LYS A 77 2.14 7.40 -1.62
C LYS A 77 2.70 6.06 -2.12
N ALA A 78 2.41 4.97 -1.41
CA ALA A 78 2.82 3.63 -1.82
C ALA A 78 2.17 3.19 -3.14
N ILE A 79 0.89 3.48 -3.34
CA ILE A 79 0.16 3.25 -4.60
C ILE A 79 0.87 3.96 -5.76
N GLY A 80 1.26 5.20 -5.54
CA GLY A 80 1.96 6.00 -6.54
C GLY A 80 3.30 5.45 -6.96
N ARG A 81 4.09 5.08 -5.99
CA ARG A 81 5.41 4.49 -6.22
C ARG A 81 5.32 3.16 -6.97
N TYR A 82 4.36 2.31 -6.59
CA TYR A 82 4.14 1.03 -7.28
C TYR A 82 3.73 1.23 -8.74
N ASN A 83 2.78 2.11 -8.99
CA ASN A 83 2.35 2.42 -10.36
C ASN A 83 3.50 3.03 -11.19
N GLY A 84 4.33 3.87 -10.61
CA GLY A 84 5.52 4.41 -11.24
C GLY A 84 6.51 3.32 -11.65
N ILE A 85 6.72 2.32 -10.80
CA ILE A 85 7.58 1.17 -11.10
C ILE A 85 7.02 0.35 -12.27
N LEU A 86 5.72 0.07 -12.27
CA LEU A 86 5.06 -0.64 -13.36
C LEU A 86 5.21 0.09 -14.71
N MET A 87 5.02 1.40 -14.70
CA MET A 87 5.19 2.23 -15.90
C MET A 87 6.63 2.20 -16.43
N LYS A 88 7.63 2.30 -15.56
CA LYS A 88 9.04 2.21 -15.93
C LYS A 88 9.43 0.86 -16.54
N LYS A 89 8.78 -0.21 -16.11
CA LYS A 89 9.00 -1.57 -16.65
C LYS A 89 8.24 -1.83 -17.94
N GLY A 90 7.44 -0.88 -18.45
CA GLY A 90 6.63 -1.06 -19.65
C GLY A 90 5.48 -2.05 -19.48
N ILE A 91 5.07 -2.29 -18.24
CA ILE A 91 3.90 -3.13 -17.94
C ILE A 91 2.65 -2.26 -18.18
N GLU A 92 2.28 -2.11 -19.44
CA GLU A 92 1.16 -1.26 -19.86
C GLU A 92 -0.23 -1.81 -19.49
N ASN A 93 -0.33 -3.06 -19.15
CA ASN A 93 -1.56 -3.69 -18.73
C ASN A 93 -1.76 -3.53 -17.21
N LEU A 94 -1.91 -2.29 -16.78
CA LEU A 94 -2.63 -2.02 -15.53
C LEU A 94 -4.01 -2.66 -15.68
N ASP A 95 -4.23 -3.75 -14.98
CA ASP A 95 -5.49 -4.45 -14.97
C ASP A 95 -6.63 -3.44 -14.81
N HIS A 96 -7.67 -3.62 -15.59
CA HIS A 96 -8.88 -2.80 -15.56
C HIS A 96 -9.45 -2.59 -14.14
N SER A 97 -9.20 -3.53 -13.25
CA SER A 97 -9.56 -3.43 -11.83
C SER A 97 -8.79 -2.34 -11.08
N ILE A 98 -7.50 -2.18 -11.35
CA ILE A 98 -6.66 -1.13 -10.72
C ILE A 98 -7.07 0.24 -11.25
N LYS A 99 -7.31 0.34 -12.54
CA LYS A 99 -7.80 1.58 -13.17
C LYS A 99 -9.17 1.98 -12.61
N LYS A 100 -10.10 1.02 -12.49
CA LYS A 100 -11.43 1.24 -11.93
C LYS A 100 -11.39 1.69 -10.46
N PHE A 101 -10.42 1.20 -9.69
CA PHE A 101 -10.20 1.63 -8.30
C PHE A 101 -9.67 3.07 -8.24
N THR A 102 -8.70 3.41 -9.06
CA THR A 102 -8.14 4.77 -9.18
C THR A 102 -9.16 5.76 -9.70
N ASP A 103 -10.01 5.36 -10.64
CA ASP A 103 -11.09 6.20 -11.17
C ASP A 103 -12.21 6.49 -10.15
N ARG A 104 -12.38 5.61 -9.16
CA ARG A 104 -13.34 5.80 -8.05
C ARG A 104 -12.87 6.77 -6.96
N LEU A 105 -11.59 7.08 -6.93
CA LEU A 105 -10.97 7.90 -5.90
C LEU A 105 -10.22 9.11 -6.50
N PRO A 106 -10.94 10.01 -7.22
CA PRO A 106 -10.30 11.13 -7.92
C PRO A 106 -9.53 12.06 -6.97
N SER A 107 -9.96 12.21 -5.71
CA SER A 107 -9.22 12.98 -4.71
C SER A 107 -7.91 12.32 -4.27
N MET A 108 -7.82 10.99 -4.32
CA MET A 108 -6.58 10.26 -4.08
C MET A 108 -5.61 10.41 -5.26
N PHE A 109 -6.13 10.50 -6.46
CA PHE A 109 -5.34 10.70 -7.67
C PHE A 109 -4.71 12.10 -7.72
N GLU A 110 -5.42 13.14 -7.30
CA GLU A 110 -4.87 14.51 -7.18
C GLU A 110 -3.73 14.57 -6.16
N GLY A 111 -3.91 13.98 -4.98
CA GLY A 111 -2.86 13.87 -3.97
C GLY A 111 -1.65 13.04 -4.42
N PHE A 112 -1.89 12.03 -5.22
CA PHE A 112 -0.89 11.19 -5.86
C PHE A 112 -0.07 11.95 -6.90
N MET A 113 -0.71 12.66 -7.80
CA MET A 113 -0.02 13.45 -8.83
C MET A 113 0.81 14.57 -8.23
N SER A 114 0.32 15.25 -7.20
CA SER A 114 1.08 16.31 -6.52
C SER A 114 2.33 15.77 -5.79
N ALA A 115 2.26 14.60 -5.16
CA ALA A 115 3.42 13.95 -4.55
C ALA A 115 4.44 13.49 -5.58
N PHE A 116 4.00 13.06 -6.76
CA PHE A 116 4.86 12.64 -7.87
C PHE A 116 5.55 13.83 -8.55
N GLU A 117 4.86 14.94 -8.71
CA GLU A 117 5.44 16.20 -9.22
C GLU A 117 6.50 16.76 -8.27
N GLU A 118 6.25 16.75 -6.96
CA GLU A 118 7.20 17.22 -5.95
C GLU A 118 8.48 16.36 -5.88
N GLU A 119 8.38 15.07 -6.15
CA GLU A 119 9.54 14.15 -6.20
C GLU A 119 10.34 14.30 -7.51
N MET A 120 9.68 14.64 -8.61
CA MET A 120 10.34 14.95 -9.89
C MET A 120 11.08 16.30 -9.85
N GLU A 121 10.51 17.34 -9.26
CA GLU A 121 11.18 18.64 -9.08
C GLU A 121 12.45 18.49 -8.23
N LYS A 122 12.43 17.72 -7.16
CA LYS A 122 13.62 17.46 -6.34
C LYS A 122 14.73 16.71 -7.07
N SER A 123 14.37 15.81 -7.98
CA SER A 123 15.35 15.05 -8.77
C SER A 123 16.00 15.90 -9.88
N GLU A 124 15.30 16.93 -10.38
CA GLU A 124 15.87 17.87 -11.36
C GLU A 124 16.83 18.87 -10.69
N GLU A 125 16.54 19.32 -9.46
CA GLU A 125 17.45 20.19 -8.71
C GLU A 125 18.77 19.51 -8.31
N GLU A 126 18.78 18.20 -8.05
CA GLU A 126 19.99 17.42 -7.74
C GLU A 126 20.89 17.19 -8.97
N ILE A 127 20.38 17.33 -10.19
CA ILE A 127 21.14 17.13 -11.43
C ILE A 127 21.82 18.42 -11.91
N GLU A 128 21.35 19.59 -11.47
CA GLU A 128 21.93 20.90 -11.86
C GLU A 128 23.09 21.39 -10.95
N GLU A 129 23.38 20.70 -9.85
CA GLU A 129 24.57 20.95 -9.02
C GLU A 129 25.74 20.01 -9.35
#